data_6875d1e6ac966c0e834461a633c22424
#
_entry.id   6875d1e6ac966c0e834461a633c22424
#
_cell.length_a   1.000
_cell.length_b   1.000
_cell.length_c   1.000
_cell.angle_alpha   90.00
_cell.angle_beta   90.00
_cell.angle_gamma   90.00
#
_symmetry.space_group_name_H-M   'P 1'
#
loop_
_entity.id
_entity.type
_entity.pdbx_description
1 polymer ?
#
loop_
_entity_poly.entity_id
_entity_poly.type
_entity_poly.pdbx_seq_one_letter_code
_entity_poly.pdbx_strand_id
1 'polypeptide(L)'
;MLLTFGLLARHMGHEQFALNATITALTNLGVQICGLGSQESLVRRVAQDESFYPEMLGHVHILNIATGAVLILIGLVAIPVFFPISEDPMVTFAATGLILVTNIILLKIIWLATNSYIAHSNFGGANKLEMLFAALRMIAAILACTVFGITTVAEWAVWNFAAHAIAAMAAMVAISRLGRPKFTIVREEIPLGLMFASQFFFKALRGNADILVLTAVASSEVLGSYTIARRLMEASYMAVEALNRILYPGSAAAAVQGLGRVFERAKRMLFVATGIGLASALFVWLITPLLPVVFGAEYASLSWINRSLCWAVIPIAISATAFEALGASSLQKVRAKITNISSFVGAGVVALAAWLVGIDGVIASFYALEIIIAVLAWRALSRVHAETTKPQTDQAAFAGSIHAARAE
;
A
#
# COMPACT_ATOMS: atom_id res chain seq x y z
N MET A 1 -4.44 6.81 -11.63
CA MET A 1 -3.60 5.58 -11.57
C MET A 1 -4.10 4.45 -12.46
N LEU A 2 -5.38 4.06 -12.45
CA LEU A 2 -5.88 2.99 -13.35
C LEU A 2 -5.66 3.28 -14.83
N LEU A 3 -5.86 4.52 -15.28
CA LEU A 3 -5.64 4.93 -16.67
C LEU A 3 -4.17 4.75 -17.10
N THR A 4 -3.22 5.21 -16.27
CA THR A 4 -1.78 5.02 -16.50
C THR A 4 -1.46 3.54 -16.65
N PHE A 5 -2.00 2.72 -15.75
CA PHE A 5 -1.79 1.29 -15.73
C PHE A 5 -2.37 0.59 -16.97
N GLY A 6 -3.60 0.99 -17.36
CA GLY A 6 -4.26 0.44 -18.55
C GLY A 6 -3.54 0.79 -19.86
N LEU A 7 -3.06 2.03 -19.98
CA LEU A 7 -2.28 2.46 -21.13
C LEU A 7 -0.97 1.65 -21.25
N LEU A 8 -0.24 1.48 -20.15
CA LEU A 8 0.99 0.71 -20.13
C LEU A 8 0.73 -0.77 -20.50
N ALA A 9 -0.28 -1.40 -19.87
CA ALA A 9 -0.60 -2.79 -20.16
C ALA A 9 -0.90 -3.01 -21.65
N ARG A 10 -1.66 -2.10 -22.27
CA ARG A 10 -2.04 -2.20 -23.68
C ARG A 10 -0.89 -1.98 -24.66
N HIS A 11 0.06 -1.08 -24.35
CA HIS A 11 1.13 -0.69 -25.29
C HIS A 11 2.40 -1.53 -25.12
N MET A 12 2.67 -1.97 -23.90
CA MET A 12 3.89 -2.75 -23.60
C MET A 12 3.72 -4.25 -23.91
N GLY A 13 2.49 -4.74 -24.02
CA GLY A 13 2.23 -6.16 -24.13
C GLY A 13 2.47 -6.91 -22.81
N HIS A 14 2.05 -8.17 -22.76
CA HIS A 14 2.06 -8.95 -21.53
C HIS A 14 3.48 -9.20 -20.97
N GLU A 15 4.50 -9.39 -21.82
CA GLU A 15 5.86 -9.67 -21.36
C GLU A 15 6.49 -8.47 -20.65
N GLN A 16 6.55 -7.33 -21.33
CA GLN A 16 7.14 -6.11 -20.79
C GLN A 16 6.31 -5.57 -19.63
N PHE A 17 4.99 -5.70 -19.69
CA PHE A 17 4.13 -5.30 -18.60
C PHE A 17 4.30 -6.17 -17.35
N ALA A 18 4.43 -7.49 -17.48
CA ALA A 18 4.73 -8.41 -16.39
C ALA A 18 6.10 -8.10 -15.75
N LEU A 19 7.12 -7.85 -16.59
CA LEU A 19 8.45 -7.44 -16.13
C LEU A 19 8.39 -6.12 -15.33
N ASN A 20 7.70 -5.12 -15.86
CA ASN A 20 7.48 -3.85 -15.15
C ASN A 20 6.75 -4.04 -13.82
N ALA A 21 5.74 -4.92 -13.75
CA ALA A 21 5.04 -5.25 -12.52
C ALA A 21 5.96 -5.90 -11.48
N THR A 22 6.80 -6.83 -11.90
CA THR A 22 7.78 -7.51 -11.05
C THR A 22 8.80 -6.53 -10.46
N ILE A 23 9.43 -5.71 -11.31
CA ILE A 23 10.41 -4.72 -10.86
C ILE A 23 9.75 -3.67 -9.94
N THR A 24 8.50 -3.28 -10.24
CA THR A 24 7.72 -2.38 -9.38
C THR A 24 7.44 -3.02 -8.02
N ALA A 25 7.08 -4.31 -7.98
CA ALA A 25 6.87 -5.04 -6.73
C ALA A 25 8.14 -5.11 -5.87
N LEU A 26 9.29 -5.39 -6.47
CA LEU A 26 10.59 -5.40 -5.79
C LEU A 26 10.95 -4.02 -5.24
N THR A 27 10.87 -2.99 -6.07
CA THR A 27 11.21 -1.62 -5.65
C THR A 27 10.23 -1.08 -4.62
N ASN A 28 8.97 -1.55 -4.62
CA ASN A 28 7.99 -1.22 -3.59
C ASN A 28 8.37 -1.80 -2.21
N LEU A 29 9.00 -2.96 -2.14
CA LEU A 29 9.59 -3.46 -0.89
C LEU A 29 10.76 -2.58 -0.44
N GLY A 30 11.66 -2.24 -1.36
CA GLY A 30 12.82 -1.40 -1.08
C GLY A 30 12.45 -0.04 -0.52
N VAL A 31 11.47 0.64 -1.13
CA VAL A 31 11.05 1.98 -0.70
C VAL A 31 10.48 2.00 0.72
N GLN A 32 9.88 0.90 1.20
CA GLN A 32 9.38 0.84 2.58
C GLN A 32 10.50 0.81 3.62
N ILE A 33 11.65 0.22 3.27
CA ILE A 33 12.83 0.17 4.16
C ILE A 33 13.62 1.49 4.06
N CYS A 34 13.59 2.15 2.90
CA CYS A 34 14.30 3.40 2.67
C CYS A 34 13.91 4.46 3.71
N GLY A 35 14.91 5.08 4.33
CA GLY A 35 14.72 6.08 5.38
C GLY A 35 14.34 5.51 6.74
N LEU A 36 14.27 4.17 6.90
CA LEU A 36 14.03 3.48 8.17
C LEU A 36 12.81 4.02 8.96
N GLY A 37 11.73 4.41 8.25
CA GLY A 37 10.52 4.94 8.88
C GLY A 37 10.65 6.35 9.48
N SER A 38 11.72 7.07 9.16
CA SER A 38 11.98 8.41 9.69
C SER A 38 10.93 9.46 9.28
N GLN A 39 10.23 9.26 8.16
CA GLN A 39 9.16 10.17 7.72
C GLN A 39 7.95 10.12 8.67
N GLU A 40 7.60 8.95 9.17
CA GLU A 40 6.52 8.75 10.14
C GLU A 40 6.91 9.32 11.52
N SER A 41 8.18 9.16 11.91
CA SER A 41 8.74 9.81 13.10
C SER A 41 8.68 11.34 12.97
N LEU A 42 8.99 11.89 11.79
CA LEU A 42 8.87 13.33 11.51
C LEU A 42 7.44 13.80 11.73
N VAL A 43 6.45 13.15 11.10
CA VAL A 43 5.04 13.51 11.24
C VAL A 43 4.63 13.53 12.72
N ARG A 44 4.98 12.49 13.47
CA ARG A 44 4.64 12.37 14.89
C ARG A 44 5.30 13.46 15.73
N ARG A 45 6.61 13.67 15.55
CA ARG A 45 7.40 14.58 16.38
C ARG A 45 7.05 16.05 16.13
N VAL A 46 6.92 16.42 14.86
CA VAL A 46 6.59 17.79 14.46
C VAL A 46 5.14 18.13 14.78
N ALA A 47 4.21 17.19 14.67
CA ALA A 47 2.82 17.43 15.11
C ALA A 47 2.69 17.66 16.62
N GLN A 48 3.64 17.20 17.43
CA GLN A 48 3.71 17.48 18.87
C GLN A 48 4.37 18.83 19.16
N ASP A 49 5.42 19.18 18.40
CA ASP A 49 6.18 20.42 18.54
C ASP A 49 6.85 20.77 17.21
N GLU A 50 6.35 21.80 16.55
CA GLU A 50 6.84 22.26 15.23
C GLU A 50 8.30 22.71 15.26
N SER A 51 8.85 23.09 16.43
CA SER A 51 10.23 23.53 16.56
C SER A 51 11.26 22.45 16.18
N PHE A 52 10.89 21.17 16.26
CA PHE A 52 11.72 20.03 15.83
C PHE A 52 11.79 19.84 14.31
N TYR A 53 11.00 20.55 13.52
CA TYR A 53 10.93 20.34 12.07
C TYR A 53 12.31 20.41 11.38
N PRO A 54 13.18 21.41 11.60
CA PRO A 54 14.48 21.49 10.92
C PRO A 54 15.40 20.29 11.22
N GLU A 55 15.39 19.78 12.46
CA GLU A 55 16.22 18.64 12.87
C GLU A 55 15.67 17.33 12.30
N MET A 56 14.36 17.13 12.38
CA MET A 56 13.71 15.95 11.81
C MET A 56 13.79 15.93 10.29
N LEU A 57 13.69 17.07 9.62
CA LEU A 57 13.87 17.17 8.18
C LEU A 57 15.29 16.77 7.76
N GLY A 58 16.31 17.23 8.49
CA GLY A 58 17.71 16.85 8.25
C GLY A 58 17.94 15.36 8.51
N HIS A 59 17.39 14.82 9.59
CA HIS A 59 17.43 13.39 9.93
C HIS A 59 16.84 12.51 8.81
N VAL A 60 15.66 12.86 8.32
CA VAL A 60 14.99 12.13 7.21
C VAL A 60 15.82 12.18 5.93
N HIS A 61 16.40 13.34 5.58
CA HIS A 61 17.24 13.44 4.39
C HIS A 61 18.46 12.53 4.48
N ILE A 62 19.17 12.55 5.61
CA ILE A 62 20.37 11.70 5.81
C ILE A 62 20.00 10.23 5.67
N LEU A 63 18.94 9.78 6.37
CA LEU A 63 18.54 8.38 6.32
C LEU A 63 18.01 7.95 4.96
N ASN A 64 17.22 8.78 4.27
CA ASN A 64 16.75 8.49 2.93
C ASN A 64 17.91 8.34 1.92
N ILE A 65 18.90 9.25 1.97
CA ILE A 65 20.05 9.19 1.08
C ILE A 65 20.93 7.98 1.40
N ALA A 66 21.27 7.76 2.67
CA ALA A 66 22.16 6.68 3.08
C ALA A 66 21.56 5.30 2.77
N THR A 67 20.34 5.05 3.22
CA THR A 67 19.67 3.76 2.98
C THR A 67 19.25 3.59 1.53
N GLY A 68 18.83 4.67 0.87
CA GLY A 68 18.49 4.67 -0.55
C GLY A 68 19.69 4.34 -1.43
N ALA A 69 20.86 4.89 -1.14
CA ALA A 69 22.10 4.56 -1.86
C ALA A 69 22.45 3.07 -1.74
N VAL A 70 22.36 2.51 -0.53
CA VAL A 70 22.57 1.06 -0.30
C VAL A 70 21.58 0.22 -1.11
N LEU A 71 20.29 0.57 -1.07
CA LEU A 71 19.24 -0.17 -1.80
C LEU A 71 19.42 -0.05 -3.32
N ILE A 72 19.86 1.10 -3.82
CA ILE A 72 20.17 1.29 -5.24
C ILE A 72 21.36 0.42 -5.63
N LEU A 73 22.43 0.40 -4.86
CA LEU A 73 23.60 -0.44 -5.16
C LEU A 73 23.23 -1.93 -5.20
N ILE A 74 22.44 -2.40 -4.23
CA ILE A 74 21.95 -3.78 -4.24
C ILE A 74 21.07 -4.03 -5.47
N GLY A 75 20.14 -3.12 -5.78
CA GLY A 75 19.23 -3.26 -6.90
C GLY A 75 19.92 -3.21 -8.27
N LEU A 76 20.97 -2.39 -8.42
CA LEU A 76 21.78 -2.32 -9.64
C LEU A 76 22.53 -3.62 -9.96
N VAL A 77 22.78 -4.45 -8.94
CA VAL A 77 23.35 -5.78 -9.14
C VAL A 77 22.24 -6.82 -9.31
N ALA A 78 21.26 -6.83 -8.43
CA ALA A 78 20.25 -7.89 -8.40
C ALA A 78 19.29 -7.84 -9.60
N ILE A 79 18.76 -6.66 -9.97
CA ILE A 79 17.73 -6.57 -11.01
C ILE A 79 18.29 -7.00 -12.38
N PRO A 80 19.44 -6.52 -12.87
CA PRO A 80 19.98 -6.96 -14.16
C PRO A 80 20.26 -8.47 -14.23
N VAL A 81 20.65 -9.07 -13.11
CA VAL A 81 20.97 -10.51 -13.05
C VAL A 81 19.71 -11.37 -13.13
N PHE A 82 18.65 -11.02 -12.40
CA PHE A 82 17.45 -11.84 -12.31
C PHE A 82 16.34 -11.39 -13.28
N PHE A 83 16.33 -10.14 -13.70
CA PHE A 83 15.26 -9.52 -14.51
C PHE A 83 15.87 -8.60 -15.58
N PRO A 84 16.55 -9.15 -16.61
CA PRO A 84 17.11 -8.34 -17.67
C PRO A 84 16.00 -7.59 -18.42
N ILE A 85 16.16 -6.26 -18.51
CA ILE A 85 15.16 -5.37 -19.13
C ILE A 85 15.30 -5.35 -20.66
N SER A 86 16.51 -5.57 -21.16
CA SER A 86 16.86 -5.57 -22.56
C SER A 86 17.96 -6.60 -22.86
N GLU A 87 18.13 -7.00 -24.11
CA GLU A 87 19.25 -7.82 -24.55
C GLU A 87 20.58 -7.07 -24.43
N ASP A 88 20.56 -5.73 -24.53
CA ASP A 88 21.73 -4.89 -24.29
C ASP A 88 21.96 -4.68 -22.79
N PRO A 89 23.09 -5.17 -22.23
CA PRO A 89 23.41 -4.99 -20.82
C PRO A 89 23.50 -3.52 -20.38
N MET A 90 23.96 -2.62 -21.28
CA MET A 90 24.08 -1.21 -20.96
C MET A 90 22.71 -0.54 -20.83
N VAL A 91 21.77 -0.89 -21.71
CA VAL A 91 20.38 -0.42 -21.63
C VAL A 91 19.71 -0.97 -20.37
N THR A 92 19.91 -2.25 -20.04
CA THR A 92 19.40 -2.87 -18.82
C THR A 92 19.93 -2.17 -17.57
N PHE A 93 21.22 -1.90 -17.50
CA PHE A 93 21.84 -1.20 -16.36
C PHE A 93 21.30 0.23 -16.22
N ALA A 94 21.26 0.99 -17.31
CA ALA A 94 20.76 2.36 -17.31
C ALA A 94 19.26 2.43 -16.92
N ALA A 95 18.43 1.59 -17.51
CA ALA A 95 16.99 1.52 -17.17
C ALA A 95 16.76 1.12 -15.70
N THR A 96 17.52 0.12 -15.21
CA THR A 96 17.49 -0.26 -13.79
C THR A 96 17.85 0.91 -12.88
N GLY A 97 18.92 1.65 -13.22
CA GLY A 97 19.34 2.85 -12.47
C GLY A 97 18.24 3.90 -12.42
N LEU A 98 17.61 4.20 -13.56
CA LEU A 98 16.47 5.13 -13.62
C LEU A 98 15.30 4.66 -12.75
N ILE A 99 14.90 3.39 -12.84
CA ILE A 99 13.81 2.84 -12.05
C ILE A 99 14.11 2.90 -10.55
N LEU A 100 15.31 2.54 -10.13
CA LEU A 100 15.71 2.56 -8.73
C LEU A 100 15.73 3.97 -8.16
N VAL A 101 16.35 4.92 -8.87
CA VAL A 101 16.37 6.34 -8.46
C VAL A 101 14.93 6.88 -8.36
N THR A 102 14.12 6.57 -9.37
CA THR A 102 12.69 6.98 -9.41
C THR A 102 11.90 6.46 -8.22
N ASN A 103 11.93 5.15 -8.02
CA ASN A 103 11.05 4.50 -7.05
C ASN A 103 11.59 4.55 -5.61
N ILE A 104 12.90 4.75 -5.41
CA ILE A 104 13.49 4.79 -4.07
C ILE A 104 13.76 6.24 -3.63
N ILE A 105 14.42 7.06 -4.44
CA ILE A 105 14.83 8.41 -4.03
C ILE A 105 13.74 9.45 -4.33
N LEU A 106 13.35 9.58 -5.62
CA LEU A 106 12.42 10.64 -6.02
C LEU A 106 11.05 10.46 -5.35
N LEU A 107 10.55 9.23 -5.27
CA LEU A 107 9.31 8.93 -4.59
C LEU A 107 9.37 9.28 -3.08
N LYS A 108 10.50 8.99 -2.41
CA LYS A 108 10.69 9.36 -0.99
C LYS A 108 10.73 10.88 -0.79
N ILE A 109 11.29 11.64 -1.73
CA ILE A 109 11.24 13.11 -1.68
C ILE A 109 9.80 13.62 -1.79
N ILE A 110 9.00 13.06 -2.69
CA ILE A 110 7.58 13.42 -2.85
C ILE A 110 6.78 13.10 -1.58
N TRP A 111 6.97 11.91 -1.01
CA TRP A 111 6.32 11.51 0.24
C TRP A 111 6.78 12.35 1.43
N LEU A 112 8.06 12.72 1.51
CA LEU A 112 8.56 13.61 2.54
C LEU A 112 7.85 14.97 2.50
N ALA A 113 7.63 15.54 1.32
CA ALA A 113 6.89 16.79 1.19
C ALA A 113 5.43 16.64 1.67
N THR A 114 4.73 15.60 1.21
CA THR A 114 3.35 15.32 1.66
C THR A 114 3.29 15.15 3.18
N ASN A 115 4.20 14.36 3.75
CA ASN A 115 4.28 14.13 5.20
C ASN A 115 4.66 15.39 5.99
N SER A 116 5.53 16.25 5.45
CA SER A 116 5.85 17.55 6.06
C SER A 116 4.63 18.46 6.15
N TYR A 117 3.81 18.54 5.09
CA TYR A 117 2.56 19.29 5.12
C TYR A 117 1.54 18.70 6.09
N ILE A 118 1.44 17.37 6.17
CA ILE A 118 0.58 16.68 7.15
C ILE A 118 1.04 16.99 8.58
N ALA A 119 2.35 16.98 8.85
CA ALA A 119 2.92 17.29 10.17
C ALA A 119 2.56 18.69 10.66
N HIS A 120 2.42 19.66 9.74
CA HIS A 120 1.94 21.01 10.01
C HIS A 120 0.40 21.15 9.87
N SER A 121 -0.35 20.04 9.90
CA SER A 121 -1.81 20.02 9.74
C SER A 121 -2.34 20.67 8.45
N ASN A 122 -1.49 20.85 7.45
CA ASN A 122 -1.84 21.42 6.14
C ASN A 122 -2.22 20.34 5.13
N PHE A 123 -3.36 19.71 5.34
CA PHE A 123 -3.87 18.64 4.45
C PHE A 123 -4.17 19.13 3.03
N GLY A 124 -4.52 20.39 2.87
CA GLY A 124 -4.75 20.99 1.55
C GLY A 124 -3.47 21.05 0.71
N GLY A 125 -2.34 21.40 1.34
CA GLY A 125 -1.01 21.39 0.71
C GLY A 125 -0.57 19.98 0.33
N ALA A 126 -0.73 19.03 1.25
CA ALA A 126 -0.44 17.61 1.01
C ALA A 126 -1.22 17.06 -0.19
N ASN A 127 -2.54 17.26 -0.22
CA ASN A 127 -3.40 16.80 -1.31
C ASN A 127 -3.02 17.43 -2.68
N LYS A 128 -2.64 18.72 -2.70
CA LYS A 128 -2.18 19.37 -3.95
C LYS A 128 -0.93 18.70 -4.51
N LEU A 129 0.03 18.33 -3.66
CA LEU A 129 1.24 17.61 -4.07
C LEU A 129 0.92 16.22 -4.60
N GLU A 130 0.03 15.47 -3.94
CA GLU A 130 -0.41 14.15 -4.41
C GLU A 130 -1.16 14.24 -5.74
N MET A 131 -2.03 15.23 -5.92
CA MET A 131 -2.74 15.45 -7.17
C MET A 131 -1.78 15.84 -8.30
N LEU A 132 -0.81 16.73 -8.03
CA LEU A 132 0.21 17.11 -9.00
C LEU A 132 1.01 15.88 -9.45
N PHE A 133 1.46 15.07 -8.50
CA PHE A 133 2.21 13.84 -8.80
C PHE A 133 1.37 12.85 -9.63
N ALA A 134 0.11 12.63 -9.26
CA ALA A 134 -0.78 11.77 -10.02
C ALA A 134 -1.04 12.28 -11.45
N ALA A 135 -1.21 13.59 -11.60
CA ALA A 135 -1.39 14.24 -12.91
C ALA A 135 -0.14 14.12 -13.80
N LEU A 136 1.05 14.39 -13.24
CA LEU A 136 2.31 14.26 -13.99
C LEU A 136 2.54 12.83 -14.48
N ARG A 137 2.29 11.83 -13.64
CA ARG A 137 2.39 10.42 -14.06
C ARG A 137 1.38 10.05 -15.14
N MET A 138 0.17 10.55 -15.03
CA MET A 138 -0.86 10.32 -16.05
C MET A 138 -0.49 10.97 -17.39
N ILE A 139 -0.02 12.23 -17.37
CA ILE A 139 0.45 12.93 -18.57
C ILE A 139 1.64 12.19 -19.20
N ALA A 140 2.62 11.77 -18.39
CA ALA A 140 3.76 11.02 -18.87
C ALA A 140 3.32 9.70 -19.55
N ALA A 141 2.37 8.96 -18.97
CA ALA A 141 1.87 7.73 -19.57
C ALA A 141 1.09 7.99 -20.87
N ILE A 142 0.26 9.03 -20.92
CA ILE A 142 -0.45 9.41 -22.13
C ILE A 142 0.55 9.77 -23.24
N LEU A 143 1.50 10.65 -22.98
CA LEU A 143 2.50 11.04 -23.96
C LEU A 143 3.34 9.85 -24.41
N ALA A 144 3.87 9.08 -23.47
CA ALA A 144 4.70 7.92 -23.74
C ALA A 144 3.97 6.90 -24.64
N CYS A 145 2.76 6.52 -24.28
CA CYS A 145 2.01 5.49 -25.00
C CYS A 145 1.38 6.00 -26.30
N THR A 146 0.71 7.18 -26.28
CA THR A 146 -0.10 7.60 -27.44
C THR A 146 0.67 8.45 -28.46
N VAL A 147 1.68 9.21 -28.01
CA VAL A 147 2.47 10.08 -28.91
C VAL A 147 3.76 9.39 -29.34
N PHE A 148 4.47 8.79 -28.38
CA PHE A 148 5.79 8.18 -28.64
C PHE A 148 5.72 6.68 -28.89
N GLY A 149 4.59 6.02 -28.59
CA GLY A 149 4.35 4.61 -28.90
C GLY A 149 5.32 3.66 -28.22
N ILE A 150 5.67 3.93 -26.95
CA ILE A 150 6.60 3.09 -26.20
C ILE A 150 6.07 1.67 -26.04
N THR A 151 6.96 0.68 -26.11
CA THR A 151 6.64 -0.73 -25.98
C THR A 151 7.47 -1.45 -24.91
N THR A 152 8.52 -0.82 -24.38
CA THR A 152 9.48 -1.47 -23.48
C THR A 152 9.50 -0.83 -22.08
N VAL A 153 9.95 -1.62 -21.08
CA VAL A 153 10.19 -1.14 -19.71
C VAL A 153 11.27 -0.06 -19.70
N ALA A 154 12.31 -0.19 -20.55
CA ALA A 154 13.39 0.78 -20.63
C ALA A 154 12.89 2.16 -21.07
N GLU A 155 12.05 2.22 -22.10
CA GLU A 155 11.44 3.46 -22.59
C GLU A 155 10.52 4.07 -21.52
N TRP A 156 9.70 3.24 -20.86
CA TRP A 156 8.85 3.71 -19.77
C TRP A 156 9.66 4.26 -18.60
N ALA A 157 10.82 3.67 -18.27
CA ALA A 157 11.66 4.13 -17.18
C ALA A 157 12.07 5.61 -17.35
N VAL A 158 12.33 6.05 -18.58
CA VAL A 158 12.67 7.46 -18.89
C VAL A 158 11.50 8.39 -18.61
N TRP A 159 10.31 8.06 -19.10
CA TRP A 159 9.11 8.87 -18.90
C TRP A 159 8.66 8.90 -17.44
N ASN A 160 8.74 7.77 -16.76
CA ASN A 160 8.42 7.66 -15.34
C ASN A 160 9.43 8.47 -14.50
N PHE A 161 10.71 8.41 -14.83
CA PHE A 161 11.75 9.23 -14.20
C PHE A 161 11.47 10.73 -14.40
N ALA A 162 11.17 11.18 -15.61
CA ALA A 162 10.87 12.58 -15.90
C ALA A 162 9.68 13.09 -15.06
N ALA A 163 8.59 12.33 -15.00
CA ALA A 163 7.42 12.69 -14.20
C ALA A 163 7.75 12.80 -12.70
N HIS A 164 8.50 11.83 -12.16
CA HIS A 164 8.91 11.85 -10.76
C HIS A 164 9.91 12.97 -10.47
N ALA A 165 10.85 13.25 -11.39
CA ALA A 165 11.82 14.33 -11.24
C ALA A 165 11.13 15.69 -11.16
N ILE A 166 10.16 15.97 -12.04
CA ILE A 166 9.38 17.20 -11.99
C ILE A 166 8.57 17.29 -10.68
N ALA A 167 7.93 16.19 -10.27
CA ALA A 167 7.18 16.14 -9.01
C ALA A 167 8.11 16.33 -7.79
N ALA A 168 9.30 15.70 -7.80
CA ALA A 168 10.27 15.83 -6.71
C ALA A 168 10.86 17.25 -6.64
N MET A 169 11.11 17.92 -7.77
CA MET A 169 11.50 19.33 -7.79
C MET A 169 10.41 20.22 -7.16
N ALA A 170 9.15 20.03 -7.55
CA ALA A 170 8.03 20.74 -6.94
C ALA A 170 7.92 20.45 -5.43
N ALA A 171 8.13 19.20 -5.01
CA ALA A 171 8.15 18.77 -3.63
C ALA A 171 9.28 19.44 -2.83
N MET A 172 10.51 19.53 -3.40
CA MET A 172 11.64 20.21 -2.76
C MET A 172 11.39 21.72 -2.59
N VAL A 173 10.79 22.37 -3.59
CA VAL A 173 10.35 23.77 -3.47
C VAL A 173 9.30 23.92 -2.37
N ALA A 174 8.35 22.99 -2.27
CA ALA A 174 7.33 23.00 -1.23
C ALA A 174 7.94 22.84 0.17
N ILE A 175 8.85 21.88 0.37
CA ILE A 175 9.57 21.65 1.63
C ILE A 175 10.38 22.89 2.05
N SER A 176 11.08 23.52 1.09
CA SER A 176 11.94 24.69 1.37
C SER A 176 11.17 25.90 1.94
N ARG A 177 9.86 25.98 1.68
CA ARG A 177 8.97 27.00 2.23
C ARG A 177 8.56 26.75 3.68
N LEU A 178 8.63 25.50 4.16
CA LEU A 178 8.32 25.12 5.54
C LEU A 178 9.51 25.31 6.47
N GLY A 179 10.73 25.27 5.94
CA GLY A 179 11.95 25.47 6.72
C GLY A 179 13.19 24.86 6.05
N ARG A 180 14.35 25.14 6.64
CA ARG A 180 15.62 24.59 6.15
C ARG A 180 16.02 23.39 7.02
N PRO A 181 16.58 22.32 6.41
CA PRO A 181 17.06 21.16 7.16
C PRO A 181 18.27 21.50 8.01
N LYS A 182 18.29 21.03 9.24
CA LYS A 182 19.48 20.96 10.08
C LYS A 182 20.00 19.53 10.03
N PHE A 183 21.06 19.30 9.26
CA PHE A 183 21.58 17.96 9.03
C PHE A 183 22.17 17.37 10.32
N THR A 184 21.34 16.62 11.04
CA THR A 184 21.69 15.91 12.27
C THR A 184 20.96 14.57 12.30
N ILE A 185 21.54 13.59 12.99
CA ILE A 185 20.87 12.29 13.23
C ILE A 185 20.28 12.31 14.63
N VAL A 186 18.95 12.26 14.71
CA VAL A 186 18.22 12.15 15.98
C VAL A 186 18.15 10.67 16.35
N ARG A 187 19.16 10.21 17.12
CA ARG A 187 19.32 8.77 17.44
C ARG A 187 18.15 8.19 18.20
N GLU A 188 17.47 8.98 19.01
CA GLU A 188 16.30 8.57 19.80
C GLU A 188 15.11 8.17 18.95
N GLU A 189 15.00 8.68 17.72
CA GLU A 189 13.90 8.38 16.80
C GLU A 189 14.16 7.12 15.94
N ILE A 190 15.39 6.60 15.91
CA ILE A 190 15.74 5.43 15.09
C ILE A 190 14.95 4.17 15.49
N PRO A 191 14.83 3.79 16.78
CA PRO A 191 14.10 2.58 17.17
C PRO A 191 12.61 2.67 16.79
N LEU A 192 12.01 3.84 16.97
CA LEU A 192 10.61 4.08 16.60
C LEU A 192 10.43 4.05 15.08
N GLY A 193 11.35 4.67 14.34
CA GLY A 193 11.36 4.63 12.88
C GLY A 193 11.44 3.20 12.35
N LEU A 194 12.34 2.38 12.89
CA LEU A 194 12.45 0.96 12.52
C LEU A 194 11.16 0.17 12.78
N MET A 195 10.45 0.49 13.86
CA MET A 195 9.14 -0.11 14.13
C MET A 195 8.12 0.26 13.04
N PHE A 196 8.08 1.52 12.58
CA PHE A 196 7.24 1.93 11.47
C PHE A 196 7.65 1.28 10.16
N ALA A 197 8.96 1.31 9.84
CA ALA A 197 9.49 0.69 8.61
C ALA A 197 9.14 -0.80 8.54
N SER A 198 9.28 -1.54 9.64
CA SER A 198 8.92 -2.96 9.68
C SER A 198 7.44 -3.21 9.40
N GLN A 199 6.54 -2.40 9.94
CA GLN A 199 5.10 -2.52 9.68
C GLN A 199 4.76 -2.29 8.20
N PHE A 200 5.32 -1.25 7.61
CA PHE A 200 5.10 -0.94 6.19
C PHE A 200 5.75 -1.98 5.28
N PHE A 201 6.93 -2.47 5.63
CA PHE A 201 7.60 -3.53 4.90
C PHE A 201 6.79 -4.83 4.90
N PHE A 202 6.31 -5.31 6.05
CA PHE A 202 5.49 -6.53 6.10
C PHE A 202 4.15 -6.36 5.38
N LYS A 203 3.55 -5.18 5.45
CA LYS A 203 2.35 -4.87 4.66
C LYS A 203 2.64 -4.90 3.16
N ALA A 204 3.75 -4.31 2.72
CA ALA A 204 4.17 -4.32 1.33
C ALA A 204 4.57 -5.73 0.87
N LEU A 205 5.24 -6.51 1.73
CA LEU A 205 5.60 -7.90 1.45
C LEU A 205 4.34 -8.74 1.18
N ARG A 206 3.34 -8.68 2.08
CA ARG A 206 2.06 -9.33 1.83
C ARG A 206 1.42 -8.85 0.52
N GLY A 207 1.53 -7.54 0.27
CA GLY A 207 0.95 -6.88 -0.88
C GLY A 207 1.65 -7.15 -2.21
N ASN A 208 2.80 -7.79 -2.24
CA ASN A 208 3.58 -8.04 -3.46
C ASN A 208 4.13 -9.48 -3.56
N ALA A 209 3.97 -10.29 -2.50
CA ALA A 209 4.51 -11.66 -2.45
C ALA A 209 3.94 -12.54 -3.58
N ASP A 210 2.67 -12.37 -3.90
CA ASP A 210 1.98 -13.03 -4.99
C ASP A 210 2.62 -12.71 -6.36
N ILE A 211 2.83 -11.44 -6.67
CA ILE A 211 3.47 -11.01 -7.92
C ILE A 211 4.88 -11.58 -8.00
N LEU A 212 5.66 -11.47 -6.92
CA LEU A 212 7.05 -11.93 -6.91
C LEU A 212 7.18 -13.44 -7.10
N VAL A 213 6.31 -14.23 -6.47
CA VAL A 213 6.36 -15.69 -6.64
C VAL A 213 5.77 -16.11 -7.99
N LEU A 214 4.66 -15.48 -8.44
CA LEU A 214 4.11 -15.74 -9.76
C LEU A 214 5.12 -15.43 -10.89
N THR A 215 6.01 -14.46 -10.70
CA THR A 215 7.10 -14.18 -11.65
C THR A 215 7.99 -15.41 -11.88
N ALA A 216 8.19 -16.26 -10.86
CA ALA A 216 9.03 -17.45 -10.96
C ALA A 216 8.29 -18.69 -11.47
N VAL A 217 6.95 -18.76 -11.30
CA VAL A 217 6.18 -19.99 -11.54
C VAL A 217 5.11 -19.88 -12.63
N ALA A 218 4.73 -18.66 -13.03
CA ALA A 218 3.70 -18.42 -14.02
C ALA A 218 4.27 -17.84 -15.32
N SER A 219 3.50 -17.93 -16.41
CA SER A 219 3.84 -17.23 -17.65
C SER A 219 3.65 -15.72 -17.49
N SER A 220 4.33 -14.93 -18.32
CA SER A 220 4.19 -13.47 -18.35
C SER A 220 2.74 -13.03 -18.65
N GLU A 221 2.03 -13.79 -19.45
CA GLU A 221 0.61 -13.56 -19.76
C GLU A 221 -0.27 -13.71 -18.51
N VAL A 222 -0.11 -14.80 -17.74
CA VAL A 222 -0.85 -15.02 -16.50
C VAL A 222 -0.48 -13.98 -15.44
N LEU A 223 0.79 -13.65 -15.30
CA LEU A 223 1.27 -12.62 -14.36
C LEU A 223 0.72 -11.23 -14.72
N GLY A 224 0.76 -10.86 -16.00
CA GLY A 224 0.20 -9.60 -16.50
C GLY A 224 -1.30 -9.53 -16.27
N SER A 225 -2.04 -10.59 -16.63
CA SER A 225 -3.48 -10.72 -16.41
C SER A 225 -3.85 -10.63 -14.92
N TYR A 226 -3.12 -11.33 -14.06
CA TYR A 226 -3.31 -11.26 -12.60
C TYR A 226 -3.08 -9.85 -12.07
N THR A 227 -2.01 -9.20 -12.52
CA THR A 227 -1.68 -7.84 -12.07
C THR A 227 -2.77 -6.84 -12.45
N ILE A 228 -3.36 -6.97 -13.66
CA ILE A 228 -4.49 -6.15 -14.09
C ILE A 228 -5.73 -6.44 -13.22
N ALA A 229 -6.12 -7.70 -13.09
CA ALA A 229 -7.29 -8.11 -12.31
C ALA A 229 -7.20 -7.63 -10.85
N ARG A 230 -6.02 -7.74 -10.26
CA ARG A 230 -5.77 -7.26 -8.91
C ARG A 230 -5.93 -5.75 -8.78
N ARG A 231 -5.43 -4.96 -9.74
CA ARG A 231 -5.61 -3.49 -9.74
C ARG A 231 -7.08 -3.09 -9.91
N LEU A 232 -7.86 -3.83 -10.69
CA LEU A 232 -9.30 -3.61 -10.81
C LEU A 232 -10.03 -3.91 -9.50
N MET A 233 -9.67 -5.01 -8.83
CA MET A 233 -10.20 -5.35 -7.50
C MET A 233 -9.84 -4.27 -6.47
N GLU A 234 -8.58 -3.84 -6.39
CA GLU A 234 -8.13 -2.76 -5.48
C GLU A 234 -8.90 -1.46 -5.74
N ALA A 235 -9.14 -1.11 -7.00
CA ALA A 235 -9.92 0.07 -7.36
C ALA A 235 -11.39 -0.05 -6.95
N SER A 236 -11.98 -1.22 -7.06
CA SER A 236 -13.36 -1.47 -6.63
C SER A 236 -13.52 -1.36 -5.10
N TYR A 237 -12.46 -1.69 -4.34
CA TYR A 237 -12.43 -1.51 -2.90
C TYR A 237 -12.41 -0.04 -2.45
N MET A 238 -11.98 0.90 -3.30
CA MET A 238 -11.95 2.35 -2.97
C MET A 238 -13.32 2.89 -2.57
N ALA A 239 -14.41 2.33 -3.11
CA ALA A 239 -15.77 2.72 -2.72
C ALA A 239 -16.08 2.37 -1.25
N VAL A 240 -15.62 1.19 -0.79
CA VAL A 240 -15.74 0.76 0.61
C VAL A 240 -14.84 1.60 1.51
N GLU A 241 -13.64 1.92 1.06
CA GLU A 241 -12.70 2.79 1.80
C GLU A 241 -13.26 4.20 2.00
N ALA A 242 -13.86 4.77 0.96
CA ALA A 242 -14.53 6.07 1.03
C ALA A 242 -15.69 6.06 2.05
N LEU A 243 -16.51 5.00 2.06
CA LEU A 243 -17.54 4.81 3.07
C LEU A 243 -16.96 4.81 4.48
N ASN A 244 -15.91 4.02 4.71
CA ASN A 244 -15.28 3.90 6.03
C ASN A 244 -14.72 5.25 6.51
N ARG A 245 -14.10 6.05 5.64
CA ARG A 245 -13.62 7.40 5.98
C ARG A 245 -14.75 8.33 6.41
N ILE A 246 -15.91 8.28 5.75
CA ILE A 246 -17.09 9.09 6.10
C ILE A 246 -17.67 8.64 7.46
N LEU A 247 -17.62 7.34 7.76
CA LEU A 247 -18.23 6.77 8.95
C LEU A 247 -17.36 6.88 10.20
N TYR A 248 -16.04 7.06 10.05
CA TYR A 248 -15.08 7.10 11.16
C TYR A 248 -15.44 8.12 12.26
N PRO A 249 -15.75 9.39 11.95
CA PRO A 249 -16.10 10.35 12.99
C PRO A 249 -17.29 9.93 13.84
N GLY A 250 -18.31 9.34 13.18
CA GLY A 250 -19.49 8.83 13.88
C GLY A 250 -19.20 7.59 14.73
N SER A 251 -18.26 6.74 14.33
CA SER A 251 -17.80 5.60 15.13
C SER A 251 -17.00 6.06 16.34
N ALA A 252 -16.15 7.07 16.17
CA ALA A 252 -15.40 7.68 17.27
C ALA A 252 -16.34 8.38 18.29
N ALA A 253 -17.37 9.08 17.84
CA ALA A 253 -18.39 9.66 18.72
C ALA A 253 -19.19 8.59 19.47
N ALA A 254 -19.51 7.46 18.83
CA ALA A 254 -20.17 6.33 19.48
C ALA A 254 -19.28 5.68 20.55
N ALA A 255 -17.96 5.68 20.36
CA ALA A 255 -17.01 5.14 21.34
C ALA A 255 -17.03 5.87 22.69
N VAL A 256 -17.30 7.18 22.68
CA VAL A 256 -17.48 7.97 23.91
C VAL A 256 -18.71 7.50 24.70
N GLN A 257 -19.74 6.96 24.02
CA GLN A 257 -20.96 6.45 24.64
C GLN A 257 -20.84 4.99 25.10
N GLY A 258 -19.69 4.35 24.83
CA GLY A 258 -19.39 2.99 25.23
C GLY A 258 -19.27 2.00 24.07
N LEU A 259 -18.54 0.91 24.34
CA LEU A 259 -18.23 -0.12 23.34
C LEU A 259 -19.46 -0.83 22.74
N GLY A 260 -20.53 -0.95 23.51
CA GLY A 260 -21.81 -1.52 23.03
C GLY A 260 -22.39 -0.73 21.86
N ARG A 261 -22.33 0.61 21.93
CA ARG A 261 -22.79 1.50 20.85
C ARG A 261 -21.94 1.36 19.58
N VAL A 262 -20.62 1.21 19.75
CA VAL A 262 -19.69 0.98 18.62
C VAL A 262 -20.02 -0.34 17.95
N PHE A 263 -20.24 -1.40 18.71
CA PHE A 263 -20.55 -2.73 18.19
C PHE A 263 -21.87 -2.76 17.39
N GLU A 264 -22.93 -2.17 17.94
CA GLU A 264 -24.22 -2.07 17.24
C GLU A 264 -24.14 -1.21 15.97
N ARG A 265 -23.34 -0.14 16.02
CA ARG A 265 -23.05 0.67 14.84
C ARG A 265 -22.26 -0.14 13.79
N ALA A 266 -21.20 -0.86 14.21
CA ALA A 266 -20.40 -1.69 13.33
C ALA A 266 -21.26 -2.76 12.62
N LYS A 267 -22.20 -3.41 13.33
CA LYS A 267 -23.14 -4.36 12.71
C LYS A 267 -24.00 -3.73 11.62
N ARG A 268 -24.54 -2.54 11.86
CA ARG A 268 -25.31 -1.82 10.83
C ARG A 268 -24.46 -1.45 9.63
N MET A 269 -23.23 -0.99 9.89
CA MET A 269 -22.29 -0.62 8.83
C MET A 269 -21.79 -1.84 8.04
N LEU A 270 -21.74 -3.02 8.67
CA LEU A 270 -21.41 -4.29 8.00
C LEU A 270 -22.34 -4.55 6.80
N PHE A 271 -23.64 -4.39 6.97
CA PHE A 271 -24.61 -4.59 5.89
C PHE A 271 -24.38 -3.59 4.75
N VAL A 272 -24.15 -2.32 5.08
CA VAL A 272 -23.89 -1.27 4.08
C VAL A 272 -22.59 -1.53 3.35
N ALA A 273 -21.49 -1.81 4.08
CA ALA A 273 -20.17 -2.07 3.50
C ALA A 273 -20.19 -3.34 2.64
N THR A 274 -20.86 -4.40 3.10
CA THR A 274 -21.02 -5.64 2.33
C THR A 274 -21.87 -5.40 1.06
N GLY A 275 -22.93 -4.62 1.16
CA GLY A 275 -23.74 -4.23 0.00
C GLY A 275 -22.96 -3.44 -1.05
N ILE A 276 -22.14 -2.46 -0.62
CA ILE A 276 -21.25 -1.71 -1.52
C ILE A 276 -20.18 -2.63 -2.11
N GLY A 277 -19.57 -3.50 -1.28
CA GLY A 277 -18.60 -4.49 -1.74
C GLY A 277 -19.18 -5.42 -2.80
N LEU A 278 -20.40 -5.92 -2.58
CA LEU A 278 -21.12 -6.77 -3.53
C LEU A 278 -21.42 -6.01 -4.84
N ALA A 279 -21.94 -4.78 -4.74
CA ALA A 279 -22.22 -3.95 -5.92
C ALA A 279 -20.95 -3.65 -6.73
N SER A 280 -19.84 -3.35 -6.05
CA SER A 280 -18.54 -3.11 -6.68
C SER A 280 -17.98 -4.38 -7.34
N ALA A 281 -18.06 -5.52 -6.66
CA ALA A 281 -17.63 -6.81 -7.23
C ALA A 281 -18.48 -7.18 -8.46
N LEU A 282 -19.80 -7.02 -8.37
CA LEU A 282 -20.73 -7.28 -9.47
C LEU A 282 -20.44 -6.35 -10.66
N PHE A 283 -20.17 -5.07 -10.41
CA PHE A 283 -19.79 -4.12 -11.47
C PHE A 283 -18.52 -4.58 -12.18
N VAL A 284 -17.46 -4.93 -11.45
CA VAL A 284 -16.20 -5.42 -12.02
C VAL A 284 -16.41 -6.75 -12.75
N TRP A 285 -17.25 -7.63 -12.25
CA TRP A 285 -17.61 -8.88 -12.90
C TRP A 285 -18.35 -8.65 -14.24
N LEU A 286 -19.30 -7.71 -14.28
CA LEU A 286 -20.09 -7.37 -15.46
C LEU A 286 -19.24 -6.71 -16.56
N ILE A 287 -18.26 -5.88 -16.20
CA ILE A 287 -17.36 -5.25 -17.20
C ILE A 287 -16.26 -6.19 -17.70
N THR A 288 -16.10 -7.38 -17.11
CA THR A 288 -15.05 -8.34 -17.50
C THR A 288 -15.01 -8.63 -19.00
N PRO A 289 -16.12 -8.81 -19.74
CA PRO A 289 -16.08 -9.03 -21.18
C PRO A 289 -15.48 -7.89 -22.00
N LEU A 290 -15.43 -6.67 -21.43
CA LEU A 290 -14.83 -5.50 -22.08
C LEU A 290 -13.32 -5.40 -21.85
N LEU A 291 -12.76 -6.13 -20.90
CA LEU A 291 -11.35 -6.05 -20.53
C LEU A 291 -10.40 -6.40 -21.69
N PRO A 292 -10.63 -7.45 -22.51
CA PRO A 292 -9.78 -7.72 -23.67
C PRO A 292 -9.78 -6.59 -24.71
N VAL A 293 -10.88 -5.83 -24.81
CA VAL A 293 -10.95 -4.66 -25.71
C VAL A 293 -10.10 -3.51 -25.17
N VAL A 294 -10.08 -3.32 -23.84
CA VAL A 294 -9.37 -2.24 -23.18
C VAL A 294 -7.87 -2.53 -23.07
N PHE A 295 -7.50 -3.73 -22.61
CA PHE A 295 -6.12 -4.10 -22.29
C PHE A 295 -5.40 -4.84 -23.43
N GLY A 296 -6.12 -5.43 -24.36
CA GLY A 296 -5.59 -6.23 -25.45
C GLY A 296 -6.02 -7.71 -25.37
N ALA A 297 -6.20 -8.34 -26.52
CA ALA A 297 -6.59 -9.75 -26.62
C ALA A 297 -5.49 -10.74 -26.17
N GLU A 298 -4.27 -10.27 -26.05
CA GLU A 298 -3.10 -11.04 -25.60
C GLU A 298 -3.15 -11.46 -24.12
N TYR A 299 -4.01 -10.81 -23.30
CA TYR A 299 -4.27 -11.18 -21.91
C TYR A 299 -5.42 -12.21 -21.86
N ALA A 300 -5.18 -13.42 -22.38
CA ALA A 300 -6.21 -14.46 -22.52
C ALA A 300 -6.80 -14.90 -21.17
N SER A 301 -5.96 -14.98 -20.13
CA SER A 301 -6.37 -15.37 -18.78
C SER A 301 -7.08 -14.27 -17.99
N LEU A 302 -7.05 -13.02 -18.45
CA LEU A 302 -7.56 -11.86 -17.70
C LEU A 302 -9.03 -12.03 -17.31
N SER A 303 -9.86 -12.52 -18.23
CA SER A 303 -11.31 -12.62 -17.99
C SER A 303 -11.66 -13.59 -16.88
N TRP A 304 -11.03 -14.77 -16.84
CA TRP A 304 -11.32 -15.75 -15.80
C TRP A 304 -10.69 -15.35 -14.45
N ILE A 305 -9.45 -14.82 -14.46
CA ILE A 305 -8.78 -14.34 -13.25
C ILE A 305 -9.56 -13.19 -12.62
N ASN A 306 -10.00 -12.21 -13.43
CA ASN A 306 -10.79 -11.09 -12.93
C ASN A 306 -12.14 -11.52 -12.35
N ARG A 307 -12.86 -12.44 -13.03
CA ARG A 307 -14.12 -13.01 -12.52
C ARG A 307 -13.93 -13.76 -11.21
N SER A 308 -12.80 -14.44 -11.04
CA SER A 308 -12.48 -15.16 -9.82
C SER A 308 -12.05 -14.23 -8.69
N LEU A 309 -11.30 -13.17 -8.97
CA LEU A 309 -10.68 -12.31 -7.95
C LEU A 309 -11.60 -11.17 -7.47
N CYS A 310 -12.52 -10.66 -8.32
CA CYS A 310 -13.33 -9.48 -8.00
C CYS A 310 -14.19 -9.64 -6.74
N TRP A 311 -14.65 -10.84 -6.40
CA TRP A 311 -15.45 -11.12 -5.22
C TRP A 311 -14.69 -11.00 -3.90
N ALA A 312 -13.35 -10.97 -3.93
CA ALA A 312 -12.52 -10.79 -2.75
C ALA A 312 -12.72 -9.43 -2.05
N VAL A 313 -13.31 -8.45 -2.76
CA VAL A 313 -13.73 -7.16 -2.17
C VAL A 313 -14.73 -7.36 -1.01
N ILE A 314 -15.54 -8.42 -1.04
CA ILE A 314 -16.55 -8.68 0.00
C ILE A 314 -15.90 -8.98 1.35
N PRO A 315 -15.05 -10.02 1.51
CA PRO A 315 -14.39 -10.27 2.80
C PRO A 315 -13.47 -9.11 3.24
N ILE A 316 -12.86 -8.36 2.29
CA ILE A 316 -12.11 -7.15 2.61
C ILE A 316 -13.03 -6.07 3.20
N ALA A 317 -14.23 -5.85 2.64
CA ALA A 317 -15.20 -4.90 3.17
C ALA A 317 -15.68 -5.28 4.58
N ILE A 318 -15.90 -6.58 4.82
CA ILE A 318 -16.28 -7.12 6.12
C ILE A 318 -15.18 -6.87 7.17
N SER A 319 -13.93 -7.18 6.85
CA SER A 319 -12.78 -6.96 7.74
C SER A 319 -12.53 -5.47 8.02
N ALA A 320 -12.65 -4.62 6.99
CA ALA A 320 -12.43 -3.19 7.09
C ALA A 320 -13.41 -2.53 8.08
N THR A 321 -14.68 -2.95 8.09
CA THR A 321 -15.68 -2.44 9.03
C THR A 321 -15.34 -2.78 10.48
N ALA A 322 -14.84 -3.99 10.76
CA ALA A 322 -14.40 -4.37 12.09
C ALA A 322 -13.12 -3.61 12.50
N PHE A 323 -12.16 -3.43 11.59
CA PHE A 323 -10.94 -2.65 11.85
C PHE A 323 -11.24 -1.18 12.11
N GLU A 324 -12.25 -0.62 11.44
CA GLU A 324 -12.74 0.73 11.68
C GLU A 324 -13.26 0.87 13.12
N ALA A 325 -14.13 -0.05 13.54
CA ALA A 325 -14.70 -0.06 14.90
C ALA A 325 -13.60 -0.25 15.98
N LEU A 326 -12.64 -1.16 15.76
CA LEU A 326 -11.50 -1.36 16.65
C LEU A 326 -10.63 -0.09 16.75
N GLY A 327 -10.42 0.59 15.62
CA GLY A 327 -9.68 1.85 15.57
C GLY A 327 -10.37 2.96 16.35
N ALA A 328 -11.65 3.15 16.15
CA ALA A 328 -12.48 4.14 16.83
C ALA A 328 -12.57 3.90 18.35
N SER A 329 -12.49 2.65 18.79
CA SER A 329 -12.60 2.23 20.19
C SER A 329 -11.27 2.27 20.97
N SER A 330 -10.23 2.94 20.47
CA SER A 330 -8.88 2.97 21.06
C SER A 330 -8.19 1.60 21.17
N LEU A 331 -8.69 0.59 20.46
CA LEU A 331 -8.15 -0.77 20.40
C LEU A 331 -7.11 -0.94 19.27
N GLN A 332 -6.31 0.12 19.02
CA GLN A 332 -5.31 0.14 17.96
C GLN A 332 -4.26 -0.96 18.09
N LYS A 333 -3.88 -1.34 19.34
CA LYS A 333 -2.93 -2.43 19.57
C LYS A 333 -3.47 -3.78 19.05
N VAL A 334 -4.76 -4.07 19.26
CA VAL A 334 -5.43 -5.29 18.78
C VAL A 334 -5.48 -5.29 17.25
N ARG A 335 -5.92 -4.18 16.66
CA ARG A 335 -5.92 -3.98 15.20
C ARG A 335 -4.53 -4.19 14.60
N ALA A 336 -3.51 -3.54 15.15
CA ALA A 336 -2.13 -3.64 14.68
C ALA A 336 -1.60 -5.08 14.79
N LYS A 337 -1.87 -5.78 15.89
CA LYS A 337 -1.46 -7.17 16.08
C LYS A 337 -2.08 -8.09 15.02
N ILE A 338 -3.39 -7.98 14.77
CA ILE A 338 -4.06 -8.78 13.73
C ILE A 338 -3.46 -8.48 12.36
N THR A 339 -3.31 -7.20 12.01
CA THR A 339 -2.78 -6.79 10.71
C THR A 339 -1.34 -7.26 10.50
N ASN A 340 -0.45 -7.10 11.50
CA ASN A 340 0.96 -7.45 11.36
C ASN A 340 1.15 -8.96 11.27
N ILE A 341 0.49 -9.75 12.12
CA ILE A 341 0.57 -11.21 12.08
C ILE A 341 0.01 -11.72 10.74
N SER A 342 -1.16 -11.23 10.32
CA SER A 342 -1.74 -11.62 9.05
C SER A 342 -0.90 -11.21 7.85
N SER A 343 -0.18 -10.09 7.93
CA SER A 343 0.72 -9.65 6.85
C SER A 343 1.94 -10.56 6.73
N PHE A 344 2.57 -10.89 7.86
CA PHE A 344 3.75 -11.75 7.87
C PHE A 344 3.41 -13.19 7.46
N VAL A 345 2.43 -13.81 8.14
CA VAL A 345 2.00 -15.18 7.84
C VAL A 345 1.37 -15.27 6.45
N GLY A 346 0.58 -14.25 6.09
CA GLY A 346 -0.09 -14.19 4.81
C GLY A 346 0.87 -14.15 3.62
N ALA A 347 1.96 -13.40 3.72
CA ALA A 347 2.97 -13.38 2.66
C ALA A 347 3.57 -14.79 2.43
N GLY A 348 3.89 -15.52 3.51
CA GLY A 348 4.38 -16.89 3.43
C GLY A 348 3.36 -17.87 2.85
N VAL A 349 2.09 -17.77 3.27
CA VAL A 349 1.00 -18.63 2.77
C VAL A 349 0.76 -18.40 1.28
N VAL A 350 0.67 -17.14 0.85
CA VAL A 350 0.49 -16.79 -0.57
C VAL A 350 1.67 -17.27 -1.40
N ALA A 351 2.90 -17.05 -0.92
CA ALA A 351 4.11 -17.50 -1.61
C ALA A 351 4.13 -19.03 -1.78
N LEU A 352 3.83 -19.77 -0.70
CA LEU A 352 3.78 -21.24 -0.75
C LEU A 352 2.66 -21.74 -1.65
N ALA A 353 1.47 -21.14 -1.58
CA ALA A 353 0.34 -21.51 -2.44
C ALA A 353 0.64 -21.24 -3.91
N ALA A 354 1.26 -20.09 -4.22
CA ALA A 354 1.71 -19.76 -5.56
C ALA A 354 2.73 -20.77 -6.09
N TRP A 355 3.68 -21.16 -5.27
CA TRP A 355 4.71 -22.15 -5.63
C TRP A 355 4.14 -23.53 -5.91
N LEU A 356 3.18 -23.99 -5.08
CA LEU A 356 2.63 -25.35 -5.16
C LEU A 356 1.54 -25.50 -6.23
N VAL A 357 0.70 -24.50 -6.40
CA VAL A 357 -0.54 -24.60 -7.20
C VAL A 357 -0.65 -23.49 -8.27
N GLY A 358 0.32 -22.58 -8.32
CA GLY A 358 0.31 -21.47 -9.27
C GLY A 358 -0.77 -20.44 -8.97
N ILE A 359 -1.39 -19.91 -10.02
CA ILE A 359 -2.38 -18.82 -9.92
C ILE A 359 -3.64 -19.21 -9.12
N ASP A 360 -4.10 -20.46 -9.21
CA ASP A 360 -5.24 -20.95 -8.44
C ASP A 360 -4.95 -20.96 -6.95
N GLY A 361 -3.72 -21.34 -6.59
CA GLY A 361 -3.23 -21.26 -5.21
C GLY A 361 -3.18 -19.83 -4.69
N VAL A 362 -2.76 -18.87 -5.51
CA VAL A 362 -2.78 -17.44 -5.14
C VAL A 362 -4.21 -16.97 -4.88
N ILE A 363 -5.14 -17.24 -5.79
CA ILE A 363 -6.53 -16.82 -5.64
C ILE A 363 -7.15 -17.47 -4.39
N ALA A 364 -6.98 -18.78 -4.20
CA ALA A 364 -7.52 -19.49 -3.05
C ALA A 364 -6.94 -18.97 -1.72
N SER A 365 -5.62 -18.78 -1.65
CA SER A 365 -4.95 -18.24 -0.46
C SER A 365 -5.36 -16.81 -0.15
N PHE A 366 -5.59 -15.99 -1.18
CA PHE A 366 -6.07 -14.62 -1.02
C PHE A 366 -7.45 -14.61 -0.32
N TYR A 367 -8.40 -15.41 -0.79
CA TYR A 367 -9.71 -15.55 -0.15
C TYR A 367 -9.61 -16.09 1.27
N ALA A 368 -8.84 -17.16 1.47
CA ALA A 368 -8.67 -17.76 2.78
C ALA A 368 -8.13 -16.75 3.80
N LEU A 369 -7.12 -15.97 3.41
CA LEU A 369 -6.54 -14.94 4.26
C LEU A 369 -7.53 -13.82 4.59
N GLU A 370 -8.24 -13.27 3.60
CA GLU A 370 -9.19 -12.19 3.84
C GLU A 370 -10.37 -12.65 4.70
N ILE A 371 -10.84 -13.88 4.53
CA ILE A 371 -11.87 -14.49 5.38
C ILE A 371 -11.34 -14.68 6.81
N ILE A 372 -10.12 -15.20 6.99
CA ILE A 372 -9.50 -15.37 8.31
C ILE A 372 -9.35 -14.02 9.00
N ILE A 373 -8.87 -12.99 8.29
CA ILE A 373 -8.73 -11.64 8.81
C ILE A 373 -10.08 -11.08 9.26
N ALA A 374 -11.12 -11.23 8.43
CA ALA A 374 -12.48 -10.81 8.77
C ALA A 374 -12.99 -11.49 10.04
N VAL A 375 -12.84 -12.81 10.14
CA VAL A 375 -13.24 -13.58 11.32
C VAL A 375 -12.47 -13.15 12.56
N LEU A 376 -11.15 -12.97 12.47
CA LEU A 376 -10.33 -12.54 13.61
C LEU A 376 -10.69 -11.13 14.07
N ALA A 377 -10.90 -10.20 13.15
CA ALA A 377 -11.28 -8.82 13.48
C ALA A 377 -12.65 -8.75 14.16
N TRP A 378 -13.66 -9.46 13.62
CA TRP A 378 -15.00 -9.52 14.23
C TRP A 378 -15.01 -10.27 15.56
N ARG A 379 -14.25 -11.37 15.71
CA ARG A 379 -14.11 -12.07 17.01
C ARG A 379 -13.45 -11.17 18.05
N ALA A 380 -12.43 -10.40 17.68
CA ALA A 380 -11.81 -9.46 18.60
C ALA A 380 -12.80 -8.39 19.05
N LEU A 381 -13.56 -7.79 18.12
CA LEU A 381 -14.57 -6.79 18.43
C LEU A 381 -15.72 -7.37 19.32
N SER A 382 -16.18 -8.59 19.03
CA SER A 382 -17.24 -9.26 19.80
C SER A 382 -16.78 -9.61 21.23
N ARG A 383 -15.53 -10.06 21.41
CA ARG A 383 -14.99 -10.36 22.76
C ARG A 383 -14.96 -9.13 23.63
N VAL A 384 -14.44 -8.02 23.09
CA VAL A 384 -14.39 -6.76 23.84
C VAL A 384 -15.79 -6.26 24.21
N HIS A 385 -16.77 -6.43 23.31
CA HIS A 385 -18.16 -6.12 23.62
C HIS A 385 -18.73 -7.00 24.76
N ALA A 386 -18.48 -8.32 24.72
CA ALA A 386 -18.97 -9.25 25.72
C ALA A 386 -18.36 -8.98 27.12
N GLU A 387 -17.08 -8.58 27.18
CA GLU A 387 -16.38 -8.24 28.43
C GLU A 387 -16.96 -6.97 29.07
N THR A 388 -17.37 -5.98 28.26
CA THR A 388 -17.95 -4.71 28.77
C THR A 388 -19.44 -4.85 29.15
N THR A 389 -20.11 -5.92 28.76
CA THR A 389 -21.52 -6.18 29.07
C THR A 389 -21.71 -7.03 30.34
N LYS A 390 -20.62 -7.58 30.91
CA LYS A 390 -20.67 -8.32 32.19
C LYS A 390 -20.99 -7.38 33.36
N PRO A 391 -21.77 -7.84 34.38
CA PRO A 391 -22.09 -7.04 35.58
C PRO A 391 -20.83 -6.57 36.33
N GLN A 392 -20.91 -5.40 36.94
CA GLN A 392 -19.79 -4.69 37.60
C GLN A 392 -19.03 -5.47 38.69
N THR A 393 -19.55 -6.56 39.22
CA THR A 393 -18.89 -7.43 40.20
C THR A 393 -17.56 -8.05 39.68
N ASP A 394 -17.42 -8.24 38.37
CA ASP A 394 -16.20 -8.80 37.79
C ASP A 394 -15.28 -7.72 37.18
N GLN A 395 -15.74 -6.48 37.06
CA GLN A 395 -14.95 -5.39 36.44
C GLN A 395 -13.80 -4.91 37.34
N ALA A 396 -13.93 -5.04 38.65
CA ALA A 396 -12.85 -4.67 39.60
C ALA A 396 -11.63 -5.61 39.50
N ALA A 397 -11.86 -6.89 39.23
CA ALA A 397 -10.81 -7.87 39.02
C ALA A 397 -10.06 -7.63 37.68
N PHE A 398 -10.80 -7.19 36.64
CA PHE A 398 -10.25 -6.94 35.31
C PHE A 398 -9.48 -5.60 35.22
N ALA A 399 -9.92 -4.55 35.91
CA ALA A 399 -9.19 -3.29 36.01
C ALA A 399 -7.83 -3.47 36.68
N GLY A 400 -7.74 -4.36 37.67
CA GLY A 400 -6.49 -4.77 38.31
C GLY A 400 -5.50 -5.46 37.35
N SER A 401 -6.00 -6.31 36.45
CA SER A 401 -5.15 -7.01 35.48
C SER A 401 -4.64 -6.11 34.33
N ILE A 402 -5.42 -5.10 33.94
CA ILE A 402 -4.97 -4.09 32.95
C ILE A 402 -3.91 -3.15 33.54
N HIS A 403 -4.01 -2.81 34.82
CA HIS A 403 -2.97 -2.01 35.50
C HIS A 403 -1.68 -2.80 35.71
N ALA A 404 -1.76 -4.09 36.00
CA ALA A 404 -0.58 -4.96 36.11
C ALA A 404 0.13 -5.14 34.75
N ALA A 405 -0.60 -5.27 33.66
CA ALA A 405 -0.05 -5.39 32.28
C ALA A 405 0.49 -4.03 31.71
N ARG A 406 0.31 -2.91 32.43
CA ARG A 406 0.91 -1.62 32.08
C ARG A 406 2.20 -1.35 32.84
N ALA A 407 2.50 -2.13 33.88
CA ALA A 407 3.70 -1.99 34.70
C ALA A 407 4.85 -2.93 34.26
N GLU A 408 4.60 -3.89 33.37
CA GLU A 408 5.59 -4.68 32.62
C GLU A 408 5.74 -4.14 31.17
#